data_c879fe29ccd47dac098b2922fb0fff60
#
_entry.id   c879fe29ccd47dac098b2922fb0fff60
#
_cell.length_a   1.000
_cell.length_b   1.000
_cell.length_c   1.000
_cell.angle_alpha   90.00
_cell.angle_beta   90.00
_cell.angle_gamma   90.00
#
_symmetry.space_group_name_H-M   'P 1'
#
loop_
_entity.id
_entity.type
_entity.pdbx_description
1 polymer ?
#
loop_
_entity_poly.entity_id
_entity_poly.type
_entity_poly.pdbx_seq_one_letter_code
_entity_poly.pdbx_strand_id
1 'polypeptide(L)'
;LEDVPVQEGSNDGRVRVSEIGQGQFQNTVMAGRHRLFADEPVSVGGDDLGPSPYDYLSIALGACKSMTLRMYSRLKGLELGRISVEVSHGKVPAEHCEDCGEVAEGRSGRIDRFECLITVEGPVAPELRDKLVEIDNVGPVPVMLQEKAAIVTRVEAGETGG
;
A
#
# COMPACT_ATOMS: atom_id res chain seq x y z
N LEU A 1 -5.49 -15.53 -20.19
CA LEU A 1 -4.83 -15.83 -18.89
C LEU A 1 -4.42 -17.30 -18.73
N GLU A 2 -4.77 -18.18 -19.67
CA GLU A 2 -4.42 -19.60 -19.59
C GLU A 2 -2.92 -19.87 -19.81
N ASP A 3 -2.21 -18.96 -20.46
CA ASP A 3 -0.78 -19.10 -20.78
C ASP A 3 0.16 -18.37 -19.80
N VAL A 4 -0.35 -17.88 -18.68
CA VAL A 4 0.51 -17.23 -17.68
C VAL A 4 1.24 -18.31 -16.88
N PRO A 5 2.60 -18.29 -16.83
CA PRO A 5 3.34 -19.28 -16.07
C PRO A 5 2.89 -19.32 -14.62
N VAL A 6 2.57 -20.51 -14.13
CA VAL A 6 2.24 -20.69 -12.71
C VAL A 6 3.55 -20.68 -11.93
N GLN A 7 3.76 -19.61 -11.15
CA GLN A 7 4.84 -19.61 -10.17
C GLN A 7 4.36 -20.30 -8.89
N GLU A 8 5.16 -21.23 -8.38
CA GLU A 8 4.91 -21.82 -7.07
C GLU A 8 5.25 -20.80 -5.99
N GLY A 9 4.32 -20.58 -5.06
CA GLY A 9 4.54 -19.73 -3.91
C GLY A 9 5.59 -20.36 -2.99
N SER A 10 6.44 -19.52 -2.41
CA SER A 10 7.39 -19.95 -1.40
C SER A 10 7.08 -19.29 -0.06
N ASN A 11 7.36 -20.02 1.03
CA ASN A 11 7.18 -19.52 2.40
C ASN A 11 8.46 -18.85 2.96
N ASP A 12 9.37 -18.40 2.09
CA ASP A 12 10.63 -17.76 2.48
C ASP A 12 10.49 -16.27 2.81
N GLY A 13 9.26 -15.74 2.83
CA GLY A 13 8.97 -14.34 3.10
C GLY A 13 9.28 -13.39 1.93
N ARG A 14 9.67 -13.92 0.78
CA ARG A 14 9.96 -13.11 -0.40
C ARG A 14 8.72 -12.91 -1.25
N VAL A 15 8.59 -11.71 -1.77
CA VAL A 15 7.62 -11.39 -2.83
C VAL A 15 8.36 -11.42 -4.16
N ARG A 16 7.81 -12.12 -5.14
CA ARG A 16 8.36 -12.21 -6.49
C ARG A 16 7.45 -11.50 -7.47
N VAL A 17 8.04 -10.64 -8.27
CA VAL A 17 7.37 -9.90 -9.33
C VAL A 17 8.09 -10.20 -10.63
N SER A 18 7.35 -10.68 -11.63
CA SER A 18 7.95 -11.10 -12.91
C SER A 18 7.09 -10.63 -14.08
N GLU A 19 7.73 -10.14 -15.13
CA GLU A 19 7.04 -9.80 -16.36
C GLU A 19 6.33 -11.02 -16.94
N ILE A 20 5.13 -10.83 -17.49
CA ILE A 20 4.37 -11.87 -18.18
C ILE A 20 4.91 -12.08 -19.60
N GLY A 21 5.50 -11.04 -20.20
CA GLY A 21 5.90 -11.06 -21.61
C GLY A 21 4.76 -10.71 -22.58
N GLN A 22 3.65 -10.20 -22.08
CA GLN A 22 2.52 -9.67 -22.81
C GLN A 22 2.24 -8.25 -22.34
N GLY A 23 1.75 -7.37 -23.24
CA GLY A 23 1.58 -5.96 -22.89
C GLY A 23 2.91 -5.26 -22.59
N GLN A 24 2.84 -4.00 -22.16
CA GLN A 24 4.03 -3.22 -21.80
C GLN A 24 4.48 -3.46 -20.36
N PHE A 25 3.53 -3.59 -19.43
CA PHE A 25 3.83 -3.52 -18.00
C PHE A 25 3.19 -4.64 -17.17
N GLN A 26 2.62 -5.65 -17.83
CA GLN A 26 1.94 -6.74 -17.13
C GLN A 26 2.94 -7.60 -16.34
N ASN A 27 2.67 -7.76 -15.06
CA ASN A 27 3.48 -8.58 -14.15
C ASN A 27 2.60 -9.55 -13.35
N THR A 28 3.13 -10.74 -13.09
CA THR A 28 2.61 -11.61 -12.03
C THR A 28 3.30 -11.26 -10.71
N VAL A 29 2.56 -11.41 -9.63
CA VAL A 29 3.06 -11.20 -8.27
C VAL A 29 2.76 -12.43 -7.44
N MET A 30 3.77 -12.97 -6.76
CA MET A 30 3.62 -14.03 -5.77
C MET A 30 4.04 -13.52 -4.40
N ALA A 31 3.10 -13.47 -3.48
CA ALA A 31 3.31 -13.15 -2.08
C ALA A 31 2.91 -14.35 -1.22
N GLY A 32 3.87 -15.19 -0.81
CA GLY A 32 3.59 -16.49 -0.24
C GLY A 32 2.81 -17.34 -1.25
N ARG A 33 1.64 -17.84 -0.86
CA ARG A 33 0.72 -18.60 -1.74
C ARG A 33 -0.24 -17.70 -2.56
N HIS A 34 -0.19 -16.39 -2.34
CA HIS A 34 -1.12 -15.46 -3.01
C HIS A 34 -0.57 -15.04 -4.36
N ARG A 35 -1.36 -15.29 -5.39
CA ARG A 35 -1.06 -14.84 -6.74
C ARG A 35 -1.86 -13.59 -7.07
N LEU A 36 -1.15 -12.56 -7.47
CA LEU A 36 -1.71 -11.26 -7.82
C LEU A 36 -1.14 -10.82 -9.17
N PHE A 37 -1.66 -9.73 -9.70
CA PHE A 37 -1.15 -9.08 -10.89
C PHE A 37 -0.79 -7.64 -10.56
N ALA A 38 0.15 -7.09 -11.31
CA ALA A 38 0.46 -5.67 -11.31
C ALA A 38 0.57 -5.19 -12.75
N ASP A 39 0.06 -4.01 -13.01
CA ASP A 39 0.09 -3.37 -14.32
C ASP A 39 -0.03 -1.85 -14.12
N GLU A 40 -0.03 -1.12 -15.20
CA GLU A 40 -0.38 0.28 -15.23
C GLU A 40 -1.78 0.47 -15.85
N PRO A 41 -2.48 1.57 -15.52
CA PRO A 41 -3.74 1.87 -16.18
C PRO A 41 -3.54 2.20 -17.67
N VAL A 42 -4.60 2.07 -18.45
CA VAL A 42 -4.59 2.36 -19.89
C VAL A 42 -4.11 3.78 -20.18
N SER A 43 -4.43 4.75 -19.32
CA SER A 43 -4.03 6.15 -19.45
C SER A 43 -2.52 6.39 -19.48
N VAL A 44 -1.71 5.47 -18.97
CA VAL A 44 -0.24 5.52 -18.97
C VAL A 44 0.39 4.40 -19.78
N GLY A 45 -0.38 3.73 -20.63
CA GLY A 45 0.12 2.72 -21.58
C GLY A 45 0.05 1.28 -21.10
N GLY A 46 -0.57 1.02 -19.97
CA GLY A 46 -0.85 -0.33 -19.49
C GLY A 46 -2.15 -0.91 -20.05
N ASP A 47 -2.50 -2.09 -19.59
CA ASP A 47 -3.72 -2.82 -19.97
C ASP A 47 -4.69 -2.98 -18.78
N ASP A 48 -4.38 -2.37 -17.65
CA ASP A 48 -5.19 -2.42 -16.42
C ASP A 48 -5.49 -3.87 -15.97
N LEU A 49 -4.51 -4.76 -16.11
CA LEU A 49 -4.63 -6.16 -15.70
C LEU A 49 -4.66 -6.32 -14.17
N GLY A 50 -4.08 -5.39 -13.45
CA GLY A 50 -4.01 -5.41 -12.00
C GLY A 50 -3.70 -4.02 -11.43
N PRO A 51 -3.65 -3.90 -10.11
CA PRO A 51 -3.30 -2.63 -9.46
C PRO A 51 -1.93 -2.12 -9.90
N SER A 52 -1.80 -0.80 -9.96
CA SER A 52 -0.51 -0.13 -10.20
C SER A 52 0.40 -0.22 -8.97
N PRO A 53 1.70 0.08 -9.10
CA PRO A 53 2.61 0.13 -7.96
C PRO A 53 2.14 1.07 -6.83
N TYR A 54 1.64 2.25 -7.16
CA TYR A 54 1.08 3.18 -6.17
C TYR A 54 -0.21 2.67 -5.53
N ASP A 55 -1.05 1.94 -6.28
CA ASP A 55 -2.22 1.27 -5.72
C ASP A 55 -1.81 0.24 -4.66
N TYR A 56 -0.73 -0.52 -4.91
CA TYR A 56 -0.20 -1.47 -3.94
C TYR A 56 0.28 -0.80 -2.66
N LEU A 57 0.90 0.37 -2.74
CA LEU A 57 1.25 1.17 -1.55
C LEU A 57 0.00 1.63 -0.79
N SER A 58 -1.01 2.08 -1.51
CA SER A 58 -2.30 2.49 -0.93
C SER A 58 -3.03 1.31 -0.29
N ILE A 59 -3.01 0.12 -0.93
CA ILE A 59 -3.55 -1.13 -0.37
C ILE A 59 -2.84 -1.48 0.93
N ALA A 60 -1.50 -1.45 0.94
CA ALA A 60 -0.71 -1.75 2.13
C ALA A 60 -1.05 -0.79 3.28
N LEU A 61 -1.14 0.50 2.98
CA LEU A 61 -1.50 1.52 3.97
C LEU A 61 -2.91 1.32 4.51
N GLY A 62 -3.90 1.16 3.65
CA GLY A 62 -5.30 0.95 4.05
C GLY A 62 -5.51 -0.34 4.84
N ALA A 63 -4.89 -1.44 4.41
CA ALA A 63 -4.96 -2.73 5.11
C ALA A 63 -4.32 -2.64 6.50
N CYS A 64 -3.14 -2.03 6.60
CA CYS A 64 -2.47 -1.83 7.88
C CYS A 64 -3.34 -1.03 8.85
N LYS A 65 -3.94 0.06 8.39
CA LYS A 65 -4.83 0.90 9.19
C LYS A 65 -6.05 0.11 9.70
N SER A 66 -6.76 -0.55 8.81
CA SER A 66 -7.93 -1.36 9.18
C SER A 66 -7.60 -2.45 10.20
N MET A 67 -6.51 -3.19 9.98
CA MET A 67 -6.08 -4.27 10.86
C MET A 67 -5.61 -3.75 12.22
N THR A 68 -4.87 -2.65 12.26
CA THR A 68 -4.40 -2.01 13.50
C THR A 68 -5.58 -1.56 14.37
N LEU A 69 -6.56 -0.90 13.78
CA LEU A 69 -7.75 -0.47 14.50
C LEU A 69 -8.58 -1.66 15.01
N ARG A 70 -8.71 -2.72 14.22
CA ARG A 70 -9.41 -3.93 14.66
C ARG A 70 -8.67 -4.61 15.81
N MET A 71 -7.36 -4.69 15.73
CA MET A 71 -6.54 -5.26 16.81
C MET A 71 -6.70 -4.45 18.10
N TYR A 72 -6.62 -3.12 18.01
CA TYR A 72 -6.81 -2.22 19.14
C TYR A 72 -8.21 -2.38 19.75
N SER A 73 -9.27 -2.43 18.93
CA SER A 73 -10.63 -2.58 19.42
C SER A 73 -10.82 -3.88 20.20
N ARG A 74 -10.24 -4.98 19.72
CA ARG A 74 -10.29 -6.28 20.42
C ARG A 74 -9.53 -6.25 21.73
N LEU A 75 -8.33 -5.64 21.73
CA LEU A 75 -7.50 -5.52 22.94
C LEU A 75 -8.20 -4.72 24.03
N LYS A 76 -8.93 -3.67 23.64
CA LYS A 76 -9.66 -2.78 24.57
C LYS A 76 -11.10 -3.18 24.84
N GLY A 77 -11.57 -4.28 24.25
CA GLY A 77 -12.96 -4.71 24.38
C GLY A 77 -13.98 -3.74 23.80
N LEU A 78 -13.58 -2.98 22.76
CA LEU A 78 -14.46 -2.06 22.06
C LEU A 78 -15.25 -2.78 20.99
N GLU A 79 -16.56 -2.56 20.96
CA GLU A 79 -17.43 -3.08 19.90
C GLU A 79 -17.51 -2.08 18.75
N LEU A 80 -16.55 -2.16 17.82
CA LEU A 80 -16.60 -1.38 16.58
C LEU A 80 -17.26 -2.20 15.47
N GLY A 81 -18.15 -1.56 14.72
CA GLY A 81 -18.72 -2.11 13.50
C GLY A 81 -17.65 -2.33 12.42
N ARG A 82 -18.05 -2.48 11.18
CA ARG A 82 -17.13 -2.65 10.06
C ARG A 82 -16.22 -1.43 9.93
N ILE A 83 -14.93 -1.67 9.79
CA ILE A 83 -13.92 -0.65 9.54
C ILE A 83 -13.58 -0.67 8.05
N SER A 84 -13.71 0.46 7.39
CA SER A 84 -13.33 0.65 5.99
C SER A 84 -12.34 1.81 5.89
N VAL A 85 -11.38 1.70 5.00
CA VAL A 85 -10.37 2.74 4.76
C VAL A 85 -10.30 3.02 3.28
N GLU A 86 -10.59 4.26 2.89
CA GLU A 86 -10.33 4.75 1.55
C GLU A 86 -9.00 5.49 1.54
N VAL A 87 -8.15 5.18 0.58
CA VAL A 87 -6.84 5.81 0.43
C VAL A 87 -6.72 6.41 -0.95
N SER A 88 -6.36 7.68 -1.02
CA SER A 88 -5.95 8.33 -2.25
C SER A 88 -4.49 8.76 -2.16
N HIS A 89 -3.80 8.75 -3.29
CA HIS A 89 -2.42 9.18 -3.40
C HIS A 89 -2.28 10.25 -4.47
N GLY A 90 -1.45 11.23 -4.21
CA GLY A 90 -1.08 12.26 -5.18
C GLY A 90 0.22 12.95 -4.80
N LYS A 91 0.74 13.74 -5.73
CA LYS A 91 1.89 14.61 -5.47
C LYS A 91 1.41 16.03 -5.26
N VAL A 92 1.85 16.65 -4.18
CA VAL A 92 1.50 18.02 -3.80
C VAL A 92 2.76 18.86 -3.61
N PRO A 93 2.69 20.19 -3.86
CA PRO A 93 3.81 21.07 -3.55
C PRO A 93 4.07 21.08 -2.04
N ALA A 94 5.30 20.82 -1.62
CA ALA A 94 5.67 20.79 -0.21
C ALA A 94 5.41 22.14 0.50
N GLU A 95 5.63 23.25 -0.22
CA GLU A 95 5.47 24.60 0.31
C GLU A 95 4.01 24.98 0.59
N HIS A 96 3.05 24.27 0.00
CA HIS A 96 1.62 24.56 0.11
C HIS A 96 0.83 23.48 0.85
N CYS A 97 1.51 22.53 1.47
CA CYS A 97 0.87 21.45 2.20
C CYS A 97 0.86 21.73 3.69
N GLU A 98 -0.26 22.24 4.19
CA GLU A 98 -0.42 22.59 5.60
C GLU A 98 -0.52 21.36 6.52
N ASP A 99 -1.03 20.25 6.01
CA ASP A 99 -1.25 19.01 6.76
C ASP A 99 -0.18 17.92 6.53
N CYS A 100 0.93 18.26 5.89
CA CYS A 100 2.01 17.30 5.60
C CYS A 100 3.03 17.13 6.74
N GLY A 101 2.98 17.97 7.75
CA GLY A 101 3.87 17.89 8.91
C GLY A 101 5.36 17.94 8.54
N GLU A 102 6.17 17.20 9.30
CA GLU A 102 7.62 17.18 9.14
C GLU A 102 8.12 16.73 7.76
N VAL A 103 7.31 15.95 7.03
CA VAL A 103 7.66 15.49 5.67
C VAL A 103 7.84 16.66 4.70
N ALA A 104 7.11 17.74 4.89
CA ALA A 104 7.18 18.95 4.06
C ALA A 104 8.20 19.98 4.55
N GLU A 105 8.67 19.87 5.80
CA GLU A 105 9.57 20.84 6.40
C GLU A 105 10.93 20.92 5.66
N GLY A 106 11.30 22.13 5.27
CA GLY A 106 12.56 22.40 4.59
C GLY A 106 12.68 21.79 3.19
N ARG A 107 11.59 21.26 2.62
CA ARG A 107 11.57 20.71 1.28
C ARG A 107 11.02 21.70 0.27
N SER A 108 11.65 21.71 -0.90
CA SER A 108 11.13 22.35 -2.10
C SER A 108 10.67 21.26 -3.09
N GLY A 109 9.75 21.63 -3.99
CA GLY A 109 9.22 20.72 -5.00
C GLY A 109 8.02 19.91 -4.50
N ARG A 110 7.76 18.78 -5.14
CA ARG A 110 6.57 17.96 -4.89
C ARG A 110 6.91 16.79 -3.98
N ILE A 111 6.01 16.51 -3.06
CA ILE A 111 6.07 15.36 -2.15
C ILE A 111 4.87 14.45 -2.39
N ASP A 112 5.04 13.18 -2.06
CA ASP A 112 3.94 12.23 -2.07
C ASP A 112 3.05 12.45 -0.86
N ARG A 113 1.74 12.49 -1.10
CA ARG A 113 0.72 12.63 -0.05
C ARG A 113 -0.32 11.54 -0.18
N PHE A 114 -0.52 10.80 0.89
CA PHE A 114 -1.61 9.85 1.02
C PHE A 114 -2.69 10.45 1.90
N GLU A 115 -3.92 10.44 1.43
CA GLU A 115 -5.09 10.84 2.20
C GLU A 115 -5.93 9.62 2.53
N CYS A 116 -6.24 9.42 3.81
CA CYS A 116 -6.95 8.25 4.30
C CYS A 116 -8.24 8.68 4.98
N LEU A 117 -9.36 8.14 4.53
CA LEU A 117 -10.65 8.27 5.19
C LEU A 117 -11.03 6.95 5.84
N ILE A 118 -11.12 6.96 7.17
CA ILE A 118 -11.55 5.81 7.95
C ILE A 118 -13.04 5.94 8.26
N THR A 119 -13.79 4.91 7.94
CA THR A 119 -15.22 4.81 8.27
C THR A 119 -15.43 3.62 9.18
N VAL A 120 -16.12 3.85 10.29
CA VAL A 120 -16.54 2.80 11.23
C VAL A 120 -18.06 2.78 11.24
N GLU A 121 -18.66 1.64 10.92
CA GLU A 121 -20.11 1.49 10.96
C GLU A 121 -20.63 1.60 12.40
N GLY A 122 -21.75 2.29 12.57
CA GLY A 122 -22.38 2.53 13.87
C GLY A 122 -21.91 3.81 14.56
N PRO A 123 -22.46 4.11 15.74
CA PRO A 123 -22.10 5.32 16.47
C PRO A 123 -20.70 5.22 17.08
N VAL A 124 -19.89 6.26 16.86
CA VAL A 124 -18.56 6.40 17.46
C VAL A 124 -18.48 7.77 18.15
N ALA A 125 -18.24 7.77 19.46
CA ALA A 125 -18.11 8.99 20.22
C ALA A 125 -16.92 9.85 19.71
N PRO A 126 -17.02 11.20 19.78
CA PRO A 126 -15.95 12.06 19.27
C PRO A 126 -14.56 11.79 19.88
N GLU A 127 -14.50 11.54 21.18
CA GLU A 127 -13.26 11.22 21.91
C GLU A 127 -12.63 9.91 21.40
N LEU A 128 -13.47 8.93 21.04
CA LEU A 128 -13.00 7.68 20.47
C LEU A 128 -12.50 7.87 19.04
N ARG A 129 -13.11 8.75 18.25
CA ARG A 129 -12.63 9.07 16.90
C ARG A 129 -11.20 9.62 16.94
N ASP A 130 -10.93 10.57 17.81
CA ASP A 130 -9.61 11.17 17.98
C ASP A 130 -8.59 10.11 18.41
N LYS A 131 -9.00 9.22 19.32
CA LYS A 131 -8.14 8.12 19.78
C LYS A 131 -7.85 7.10 18.67
N LEU A 132 -8.82 6.79 17.82
CA LEU A 132 -8.62 5.88 16.69
C LEU A 132 -7.63 6.47 15.67
N VAL A 133 -7.69 7.77 15.39
CA VAL A 133 -6.70 8.45 14.52
C VAL A 133 -5.30 8.39 15.13
N GLU A 134 -5.17 8.65 16.42
CA GLU A 134 -3.90 8.58 17.13
C GLU A 134 -3.27 7.17 17.07
N ILE A 135 -4.06 6.13 17.33
CA ILE A 135 -3.63 4.72 17.27
C ILE A 135 -3.26 4.32 15.84
N ASP A 136 -4.03 4.76 14.87
CA ASP A 136 -3.81 4.43 13.47
C ASP A 136 -2.48 4.98 12.93
N ASN A 137 -2.09 6.18 13.35
CA ASN A 137 -0.87 6.84 12.90
C ASN A 137 0.42 6.18 13.41
N VAL A 138 0.36 5.31 14.41
CA VAL A 138 1.54 4.58 14.93
C VAL A 138 1.66 3.16 14.36
N GLY A 139 0.83 2.78 13.41
CA GLY A 139 0.94 1.51 12.72
C GLY A 139 2.25 1.39 11.91
N PRO A 140 2.75 0.17 11.65
CA PRO A 140 4.07 -0.02 11.03
C PRO A 140 4.19 0.53 9.61
N VAL A 141 3.17 0.41 8.78
CA VAL A 141 3.23 0.93 7.39
C VAL A 141 3.18 2.46 7.35
N PRO A 142 2.27 3.16 8.05
CA PRO A 142 2.32 4.62 8.14
C PRO A 142 3.67 5.15 8.62
N VAL A 143 4.23 4.57 9.67
CA VAL A 143 5.55 4.96 10.19
C VAL A 143 6.63 4.78 9.15
N MET A 144 6.69 3.64 8.47
CA MET A 144 7.67 3.35 7.43
C MET A 144 7.55 4.32 6.25
N LEU A 145 6.33 4.66 5.80
CA LEU A 145 6.14 5.60 4.70
C LEU A 145 6.55 7.04 5.05
N GLN A 146 6.47 7.42 6.32
CA GLN A 146 6.90 8.73 6.80
C GLN A 146 8.40 8.80 7.07
N GLU A 147 9.06 7.66 7.25
CA GLU A 147 10.49 7.52 7.45
C GLU A 147 11.19 7.09 6.15
N LYS A 148 12.52 7.12 6.15
CA LYS A 148 13.31 6.63 5.01
C LYS A 148 13.64 5.16 5.21
N ALA A 149 13.19 4.30 4.29
CA ALA A 149 13.60 2.91 4.23
C ALA A 149 14.90 2.77 3.41
N ALA A 150 15.77 1.85 3.81
CA ALA A 150 16.92 1.47 3.00
C ALA A 150 16.48 0.52 1.88
N ILE A 151 16.92 0.78 0.67
CA ILE A 151 16.68 -0.08 -0.49
C ILE A 151 18.03 -0.54 -1.02
N VAL A 152 18.25 -1.85 -1.04
CA VAL A 152 19.47 -2.47 -1.53
C VAL A 152 19.12 -3.31 -2.74
N THR A 153 19.78 -3.05 -3.88
CA THR A 153 19.47 -3.72 -5.15
C THR A 153 20.72 -4.40 -5.69
N ARG A 154 20.56 -5.63 -6.17
CA ARG A 154 21.58 -6.39 -6.90
C ARG A 154 20.98 -6.84 -8.23
N VAL A 155 21.86 -7.00 -9.22
CA VAL A 155 21.50 -7.56 -10.53
C VAL A 155 22.27 -8.84 -10.76
N GLU A 156 21.55 -9.89 -11.09
CA GLU A 156 22.14 -11.16 -11.51
C GLU A 156 21.69 -11.47 -12.92
N ALA A 157 22.58 -12.08 -13.74
CA ALA A 157 22.19 -12.61 -15.03
C ALA A 157 21.39 -13.90 -14.78
N GLY A 158 20.11 -13.93 -15.20
CA GLY A 158 19.31 -15.12 -15.14
C GLY A 158 19.72 -16.15 -16.21
N GLU A 159 19.40 -17.43 -15.97
CA GLU A 159 19.56 -18.45 -17.00
C GLU A 159 18.56 -18.20 -18.13
N THR A 160 19.04 -18.21 -19.37
CA THR A 160 18.15 -18.21 -20.53
C THR A 160 17.43 -19.57 -20.56
N GLY A 161 16.13 -19.55 -20.34
CA GLY A 161 15.30 -20.75 -20.47
C GLY A 161 15.46 -21.35 -21.89
N GLY A 162 15.83 -22.60 -21.90
CA GLY A 162 15.92 -23.35 -23.15
C GLY A 162 14.54 -23.66 -23.73
#